data_30ec98b5b76ffd4912c4db9749accd4d
#
_entry.id   30ec98b5b76ffd4912c4db9749accd4d
#
_cell.length_a   1.000
_cell.length_b   1.000
_cell.length_c   1.000
_cell.angle_alpha   90.00
_cell.angle_beta   90.00
_cell.angle_gamma   90.00
#
_symmetry.space_group_name_H-M   'P 1'
#
loop_
_entity.id
_entity.type
_entity.pdbx_description
1 polymer ?
#
loop_
_entity_poly.entity_id
_entity_poly.type
_entity_poly.pdbx_seq_one_letter_code
_entity_poly.pdbx_strand_id
1 'polypeptide(L)'
;MKKILLSIIALCCSMAAGAQQTDQISAILQVGNETPQVFYGASALNKAIAAAPNSGGVITLTSGLFNATDITKDVKIFGSGFETDVDNDVAVTNINGGFNVNLPADIAGPHGITIEGVYVNGDITVKSAVDGFSLTKSSVNQLIFQAAATRCVVTQSYIRYAINGGHDLYVQNSYVRGRSINVLNDESHILLNHCIITDGYNFDGYGARFNCTNCIIDASYLNYRGLQTFNYCIIVPNFTQGGSSLNNWVNVGAANVFEDGSNCNYTSSRTFILKDPDTYKGSDGTQVGVHGGDFPWNKIPSTPVVKNLNATVSGTNLGVTYQAEVRNQ
;
A
#
# COMPACT_ATOMS: atom_id res chain seq x y z
N MET A 1 -38.34 -20.69 44.75
CA MET A 1 -38.01 -19.39 44.15
C MET A 1 -36.49 -19.06 44.20
N LYS A 2 -35.81 -19.17 45.37
CA LYS A 2 -34.35 -18.86 45.45
C LYS A 2 -33.47 -19.70 44.54
N LYS A 3 -33.76 -21.00 44.28
CA LYS A 3 -32.97 -21.87 43.43
C LYS A 3 -33.10 -21.56 41.92
N ILE A 4 -34.24 -21.07 41.49
CA ILE A 4 -34.50 -20.66 40.10
C ILE A 4 -33.77 -19.34 39.81
N LEU A 5 -33.72 -18.42 40.77
CA LEU A 5 -33.03 -17.15 40.64
C LEU A 5 -31.50 -17.36 40.51
N LEU A 6 -30.95 -18.31 41.29
CA LEU A 6 -29.54 -18.64 41.22
C LEU A 6 -29.15 -19.27 39.87
N SER A 7 -30.02 -20.10 39.29
CA SER A 7 -29.80 -20.70 37.96
C SER A 7 -29.82 -19.68 36.81
N ILE A 8 -30.70 -18.69 36.91
CA ILE A 8 -30.79 -17.58 35.91
C ILE A 8 -29.55 -16.69 36.00
N ILE A 9 -29.06 -16.38 37.22
CA ILE A 9 -27.85 -15.59 37.39
C ILE A 9 -26.62 -16.37 36.87
N ALA A 10 -26.51 -17.69 37.12
CA ALA A 10 -25.44 -18.51 36.61
C ALA A 10 -25.47 -18.63 35.08
N LEU A 11 -26.64 -18.68 34.45
CA LEU A 11 -26.79 -18.69 32.99
C LEU A 11 -26.44 -17.32 32.38
N CYS A 12 -26.79 -16.22 33.00
CA CYS A 12 -26.38 -14.88 32.57
C CYS A 12 -24.88 -14.66 32.72
N CYS A 13 -24.26 -15.16 33.81
CA CYS A 13 -22.80 -15.07 33.98
C CYS A 13 -22.04 -15.97 32.98
N SER A 14 -22.59 -17.14 32.60
CA SER A 14 -21.95 -18.00 31.59
C SER A 14 -22.06 -17.42 30.18
N MET A 15 -23.12 -16.65 29.86
CA MET A 15 -23.22 -15.93 28.60
C MET A 15 -22.32 -14.67 28.57
N ALA A 16 -22.09 -14.02 29.70
CA ALA A 16 -21.15 -12.91 29.79
C ALA A 16 -19.67 -13.35 29.73
N ALA A 17 -19.35 -14.57 30.22
CA ALA A 17 -18.00 -15.13 30.11
C ALA A 17 -17.67 -15.70 28.71
N GLY A 18 -18.66 -15.87 27.84
CA GLY A 18 -18.48 -16.31 26.45
C GLY A 18 -18.27 -15.18 25.44
N ALA A 19 -18.42 -13.93 25.86
CA ALA A 19 -18.04 -12.77 25.05
C ALA A 19 -16.53 -12.47 25.23
N GLN A 20 -15.67 -13.46 24.95
CA GLN A 20 -14.33 -13.14 24.50
C GLN A 20 -14.56 -12.33 23.21
N GLN A 21 -14.33 -11.04 23.30
CA GLN A 21 -14.27 -10.15 22.17
C GLN A 21 -13.09 -10.64 21.29
N THR A 22 -13.36 -11.65 20.48
CA THR A 22 -12.52 -11.91 19.33
C THR A 22 -12.65 -10.65 18.50
N ASP A 23 -11.57 -9.93 18.30
CA ASP A 23 -11.51 -8.79 17.40
C ASP A 23 -12.21 -9.20 16.11
N GLN A 24 -13.46 -8.75 15.95
CA GLN A 24 -14.27 -9.21 14.84
C GLN A 24 -13.77 -8.48 13.61
N ILE A 25 -13.10 -9.24 12.75
CA ILE A 25 -12.70 -8.77 11.43
C ILE A 25 -13.95 -8.22 10.76
N SER A 26 -13.91 -6.96 10.35
CA SER A 26 -15.06 -6.31 9.75
C SER A 26 -14.67 -5.37 8.62
N ALA A 27 -15.60 -5.22 7.67
CA ALA A 27 -15.57 -4.21 6.62
C ALA A 27 -16.76 -3.29 6.78
N ILE A 28 -16.54 -1.99 6.72
CA ILE A 28 -17.56 -0.95 6.83
C ILE A 28 -17.68 -0.29 5.45
N LEU A 29 -18.84 -0.41 4.83
CA LEU A 29 -19.18 0.28 3.59
C LEU A 29 -19.93 1.57 3.89
N GLN A 30 -19.38 2.67 3.41
CA GLN A 30 -20.00 4.00 3.41
C GLN A 30 -20.33 4.43 1.98
N VAL A 31 -21.57 4.82 1.72
CA VAL A 31 -22.03 5.36 0.44
C VAL A 31 -22.58 6.75 0.68
N GLY A 32 -21.87 7.78 0.26
CA GLY A 32 -22.26 9.17 0.49
C GLY A 32 -22.61 9.43 1.97
N ASN A 33 -23.83 9.92 2.22
CA ASN A 33 -24.33 10.22 3.56
C ASN A 33 -25.30 9.13 4.10
N GLU A 34 -25.36 7.96 3.46
CA GLU A 34 -26.21 6.86 3.92
C GLU A 34 -25.66 6.26 5.24
N THR A 35 -26.51 5.51 5.95
CA THR A 35 -26.09 4.77 7.13
C THR A 35 -25.05 3.72 6.74
N PRO A 36 -23.87 3.68 7.40
CA PRO A 36 -22.84 2.69 7.09
C PRO A 36 -23.35 1.26 7.25
N GLN A 37 -22.95 0.39 6.33
CA GLN A 37 -23.22 -1.05 6.41
C GLN A 37 -21.98 -1.76 6.95
N VAL A 38 -22.17 -2.66 7.92
CA VAL A 38 -21.07 -3.42 8.53
C VAL A 38 -21.18 -4.90 8.16
N PHE A 39 -20.10 -5.44 7.65
CA PHE A 39 -19.96 -6.85 7.29
C PHE A 39 -18.90 -7.51 8.17
N TYR A 40 -19.11 -8.73 8.59
CA TYR A 40 -18.24 -9.44 9.53
C TYR A 40 -17.62 -10.69 8.92
N GLY A 41 -16.41 -11.04 9.45
CA GLY A 41 -15.65 -12.23 9.15
C GLY A 41 -14.71 -12.09 7.94
N ALA A 42 -13.96 -13.14 7.65
CA ALA A 42 -12.95 -13.13 6.59
C ALA A 42 -13.47 -12.75 5.18
N SER A 43 -14.77 -13.00 4.91
CA SER A 43 -15.43 -12.61 3.65
C SER A 43 -16.07 -11.22 3.69
N ALA A 44 -15.81 -10.41 4.71
CA ALA A 44 -16.43 -9.08 4.87
C ALA A 44 -16.11 -8.15 3.69
N LEU A 45 -14.87 -8.17 3.19
CA LEU A 45 -14.48 -7.39 2.02
C LEU A 45 -15.30 -7.75 0.78
N ASN A 46 -15.48 -9.04 0.51
CA ASN A 46 -16.30 -9.53 -0.61
C ASN A 46 -17.75 -9.04 -0.50
N LYS A 47 -18.35 -9.16 0.69
CA LYS A 47 -19.71 -8.70 0.94
C LYS A 47 -19.84 -7.19 0.77
N ALA A 48 -18.86 -6.42 1.24
CA ALA A 48 -18.85 -4.95 1.10
C ALA A 48 -18.75 -4.52 -0.37
N ILE A 49 -17.86 -5.14 -1.16
CA ILE A 49 -17.76 -4.87 -2.60
C ILE A 49 -19.06 -5.24 -3.32
N ALA A 50 -19.65 -6.39 -3.00
CA ALA A 50 -20.92 -6.82 -3.62
C ALA A 50 -22.08 -5.83 -3.31
N ALA A 51 -22.11 -5.28 -2.10
CA ALA A 51 -23.14 -4.32 -1.67
C ALA A 51 -22.87 -2.88 -2.15
N ALA A 52 -21.63 -2.55 -2.51
CA ALA A 52 -21.27 -1.22 -2.99
C ALA A 52 -22.01 -0.87 -4.30
N PRO A 53 -22.32 0.42 -4.53
CA PRO A 53 -22.77 0.88 -5.84
C PRO A 53 -21.65 0.71 -6.86
N ASN A 54 -21.96 0.86 -8.15
CA ASN A 54 -20.96 0.76 -9.21
C ASN A 54 -19.82 1.79 -9.04
N SER A 55 -20.09 2.93 -8.44
CA SER A 55 -19.09 3.96 -8.15
C SER A 55 -19.39 4.71 -6.84
N GLY A 56 -18.34 5.18 -6.17
CA GLY A 56 -18.43 6.06 -5.00
C GLY A 56 -18.52 5.36 -3.64
N GLY A 57 -18.37 4.04 -3.57
CA GLY A 57 -18.29 3.32 -2.30
C GLY A 57 -16.93 3.50 -1.61
N VAL A 58 -16.96 3.72 -0.29
CA VAL A 58 -15.78 3.73 0.58
C VAL A 58 -15.86 2.55 1.53
N ILE A 59 -14.84 1.68 1.51
CA ILE A 59 -14.76 0.48 2.34
C ILE A 59 -13.60 0.65 3.32
N THR A 60 -13.91 0.64 4.60
CA THR A 60 -12.89 0.65 5.66
C THR A 60 -12.79 -0.74 6.28
N LEU A 61 -11.57 -1.26 6.34
CA LEU A 61 -11.26 -2.58 6.88
C LEU A 61 -10.61 -2.45 8.27
N THR A 62 -11.03 -3.25 9.21
CA THR A 62 -10.29 -3.43 10.47
C THR A 62 -8.97 -4.17 10.23
N SER A 63 -8.12 -4.24 11.24
CA SER A 63 -7.03 -5.22 11.26
C SER A 63 -7.59 -6.64 11.20
N GLY A 64 -6.78 -7.57 10.66
CA GLY A 64 -7.10 -8.99 10.58
C GLY A 64 -6.94 -9.57 9.18
N LEU A 65 -7.37 -10.82 9.02
CA LEU A 65 -7.16 -11.61 7.80
C LEU A 65 -8.45 -11.67 6.97
N PHE A 66 -8.44 -11.03 5.81
CA PHE A 66 -9.53 -11.04 4.84
C PHE A 66 -9.24 -11.99 3.68
N ASN A 67 -10.26 -12.64 3.16
CA ASN A 67 -10.14 -13.37 1.90
C ASN A 67 -9.97 -12.39 0.74
N ALA A 68 -9.07 -12.72 -0.18
CA ALA A 68 -8.94 -11.98 -1.42
C ALA A 68 -10.24 -12.04 -2.23
N THR A 69 -10.57 -10.95 -2.90
CA THR A 69 -11.74 -10.83 -3.76
C THR A 69 -11.49 -9.81 -4.86
N ASP A 70 -11.99 -10.09 -6.06
CA ASP A 70 -11.86 -9.18 -7.18
C ASP A 70 -12.62 -7.87 -6.94
N ILE A 71 -12.00 -6.77 -7.34
CA ILE A 71 -12.61 -5.43 -7.30
C ILE A 71 -13.34 -5.22 -8.61
N THR A 72 -14.66 -5.28 -8.54
CA THR A 72 -15.57 -5.14 -9.69
C THR A 72 -16.38 -3.85 -9.67
N LYS A 73 -16.09 -2.97 -8.73
CA LYS A 73 -16.74 -1.68 -8.51
C LYS A 73 -15.68 -0.58 -8.36
N ASP A 74 -16.03 0.64 -8.74
CA ASP A 74 -15.21 1.82 -8.47
C ASP A 74 -15.34 2.19 -6.98
N VAL A 75 -14.44 1.69 -6.16
CA VAL A 75 -14.44 1.83 -4.70
C VAL A 75 -13.09 2.30 -4.17
N LYS A 76 -13.12 2.92 -2.99
CA LYS A 76 -11.93 3.23 -2.20
C LYS A 76 -11.85 2.26 -1.03
N ILE A 77 -10.71 1.60 -0.85
CA ILE A 77 -10.48 0.61 0.21
C ILE A 77 -9.38 1.12 1.13
N PHE A 78 -9.69 1.25 2.41
CA PHE A 78 -8.79 1.70 3.46
C PHE A 78 -8.62 0.62 4.52
N GLY A 79 -7.39 0.16 4.71
CA GLY A 79 -7.01 -0.75 5.80
C GLY A 79 -6.40 -0.02 6.99
N SER A 80 -6.01 -0.77 8.00
CA SER A 80 -5.39 -0.26 9.23
C SER A 80 -3.86 -0.19 9.16
N GLY A 81 -3.25 -0.81 8.16
CA GLY A 81 -1.80 -0.80 7.93
C GLY A 81 -1.33 -2.07 7.23
N PHE A 82 -0.16 -2.03 6.59
CA PHE A 82 0.47 -3.21 5.97
C PHE A 82 1.57 -3.84 6.83
N GLU A 83 2.00 -3.16 7.88
CA GLU A 83 2.93 -3.65 8.90
C GLU A 83 2.48 -3.20 10.28
N THR A 84 2.80 -3.97 11.31
CA THR A 84 2.53 -3.58 12.69
C THR A 84 3.49 -2.47 13.12
N ASP A 85 2.92 -1.42 13.70
CA ASP A 85 3.65 -0.35 14.37
C ASP A 85 2.93 -0.04 15.68
N VAL A 86 3.47 -0.58 16.78
CA VAL A 86 2.84 -0.50 18.10
C VAL A 86 2.84 0.93 18.64
N ASP A 87 3.87 1.70 18.33
CA ASP A 87 4.01 3.07 18.83
C ASP A 87 2.97 4.01 18.20
N ASN A 88 2.52 3.68 17.00
CA ASN A 88 1.53 4.44 16.25
C ASN A 88 0.14 3.76 16.18
N ASP A 89 -0.11 2.74 17.00
CA ASP A 89 -1.36 1.96 17.00
C ASP A 89 -1.73 1.40 15.61
N VAL A 90 -0.74 0.99 14.84
CA VAL A 90 -0.94 0.37 13.52
C VAL A 90 -0.97 -1.14 13.69
N ALA A 91 -2.07 -1.74 13.25
CA ALA A 91 -2.22 -3.19 13.14
C ALA A 91 -2.48 -3.57 11.67
N VAL A 92 -2.15 -4.80 11.30
CA VAL A 92 -2.16 -5.22 9.89
C VAL A 92 -3.56 -5.57 9.40
N THR A 93 -3.96 -4.97 8.29
CA THR A 93 -5.04 -5.47 7.43
C THR A 93 -4.43 -6.37 6.37
N ASN A 94 -4.62 -7.67 6.51
CA ASN A 94 -4.04 -8.68 5.60
C ASN A 94 -5.10 -9.22 4.65
N ILE A 95 -4.86 -9.12 3.34
CA ILE A 95 -5.66 -9.74 2.29
C ILE A 95 -4.94 -11.00 1.84
N ASN A 96 -5.52 -12.17 2.14
CA ASN A 96 -4.91 -13.47 1.89
C ASN A 96 -5.11 -13.92 0.45
N GLY A 97 -4.11 -13.71 -0.37
CA GLY A 97 -4.07 -14.01 -1.80
C GLY A 97 -4.03 -12.76 -2.67
N GLY A 98 -3.92 -12.96 -3.98
CA GLY A 98 -4.00 -11.92 -4.99
C GLY A 98 -5.44 -11.68 -5.44
N PHE A 99 -5.68 -10.56 -6.11
CA PHE A 99 -6.99 -10.23 -6.67
C PHE A 99 -6.87 -9.42 -7.96
N ASN A 100 -7.96 -9.36 -8.71
CA ASN A 100 -8.05 -8.58 -9.93
C ASN A 100 -8.84 -7.27 -9.68
N VAL A 101 -8.41 -6.20 -10.33
CA VAL A 101 -9.22 -5.01 -10.58
C VAL A 101 -9.81 -5.19 -11.97
N ASN A 102 -11.10 -5.51 -12.03
CA ASN A 102 -11.80 -5.88 -13.26
C ASN A 102 -13.17 -5.19 -13.31
N LEU A 103 -13.15 -3.91 -13.61
CA LEU A 103 -14.37 -3.09 -13.69
C LEU A 103 -15.16 -3.45 -14.94
N PRO A 104 -16.49 -3.57 -14.83
CA PRO A 104 -17.37 -3.71 -15.99
C PRO A 104 -17.25 -2.52 -16.96
N ALA A 105 -17.36 -2.78 -18.25
CA ALA A 105 -17.21 -1.76 -19.30
C ALA A 105 -18.31 -0.67 -19.28
N ASP A 106 -19.43 -0.93 -18.63
CA ASP A 106 -20.58 -0.05 -18.50
C ASP A 106 -20.51 0.91 -17.30
N ILE A 107 -19.46 0.82 -16.48
CA ILE A 107 -19.23 1.80 -15.44
C ILE A 107 -18.79 3.10 -16.11
N ALA A 108 -19.66 4.12 -16.08
CA ALA A 108 -19.41 5.40 -16.73
C ALA A 108 -18.52 6.32 -15.87
N GLY A 109 -17.59 7.01 -16.51
CA GLY A 109 -16.76 8.06 -15.90
C GLY A 109 -15.35 7.63 -15.54
N PRO A 110 -14.52 8.54 -15.01
CA PRO A 110 -13.18 8.21 -14.53
C PRO A 110 -13.27 7.27 -13.33
N HIS A 111 -12.59 6.14 -13.40
CA HIS A 111 -12.63 5.09 -12.39
C HIS A 111 -11.43 5.22 -11.46
N GLY A 112 -11.64 5.82 -10.30
CA GLY A 112 -10.60 6.06 -9.30
C GLY A 112 -10.54 4.96 -8.24
N ILE A 113 -9.88 3.85 -8.53
CA ILE A 113 -9.62 2.82 -7.51
C ILE A 113 -8.53 3.31 -6.56
N THR A 114 -8.86 3.36 -5.27
CA THR A 114 -7.88 3.67 -4.22
C THR A 114 -7.76 2.49 -3.27
N ILE A 115 -6.52 2.08 -2.99
CA ILE A 115 -6.20 1.05 -1.99
C ILE A 115 -5.11 1.62 -1.08
N GLU A 116 -5.41 1.71 0.21
CA GLU A 116 -4.48 2.23 1.21
C GLU A 116 -4.43 1.34 2.46
N GLY A 117 -3.23 1.21 3.03
CA GLY A 117 -3.04 0.63 4.35
C GLY A 117 -3.29 -0.87 4.42
N VAL A 118 -3.01 -1.64 3.37
CA VAL A 118 -3.22 -3.08 3.32
C VAL A 118 -1.95 -3.86 2.99
N TYR A 119 -1.81 -5.04 3.58
CA TYR A 119 -0.87 -6.07 3.15
C TYR A 119 -1.60 -7.08 2.27
N VAL A 120 -1.26 -7.14 0.99
CA VAL A 120 -1.81 -8.11 0.05
C VAL A 120 -0.83 -9.27 -0.09
N ASN A 121 -1.21 -10.46 0.41
CA ASN A 121 -0.37 -11.66 0.32
C ASN A 121 -0.47 -12.31 -1.07
N GLY A 122 -0.26 -11.53 -2.10
CA GLY A 122 -0.35 -11.96 -3.49
C GLY A 122 -0.22 -10.78 -4.44
N ASP A 123 -0.65 -10.96 -5.67
CA ASP A 123 -0.54 -9.99 -6.74
C ASP A 123 -1.83 -9.16 -6.88
N ILE A 124 -1.69 -7.89 -7.23
CA ILE A 124 -2.81 -7.08 -7.73
C ILE A 124 -2.69 -7.03 -9.25
N THR A 125 -3.72 -7.54 -9.95
CA THR A 125 -3.76 -7.52 -11.41
C THR A 125 -4.85 -6.56 -11.89
N VAL A 126 -4.45 -5.48 -12.57
CA VAL A 126 -5.37 -4.52 -13.20
C VAL A 126 -5.69 -5.03 -14.59
N LYS A 127 -6.91 -5.56 -14.78
CA LYS A 127 -7.38 -6.18 -16.02
C LYS A 127 -8.19 -5.25 -16.91
N SER A 128 -8.88 -4.28 -16.32
CA SER A 128 -9.63 -3.26 -17.04
C SER A 128 -8.82 -1.97 -17.17
N ALA A 129 -9.06 -1.23 -18.23
CA ALA A 129 -8.53 0.13 -18.37
C ALA A 129 -9.19 1.02 -17.33
N VAL A 130 -8.42 1.41 -16.31
CA VAL A 130 -8.85 2.32 -15.25
C VAL A 130 -8.15 3.67 -15.40
N ASP A 131 -8.79 4.71 -14.91
CA ASP A 131 -8.24 6.06 -14.91
C ASP A 131 -8.13 6.57 -13.46
N GLY A 132 -6.93 6.49 -12.90
CA GLY A 132 -6.68 6.89 -11.51
C GLY A 132 -6.58 5.74 -10.51
N PHE A 133 -5.89 4.64 -10.84
CA PHE A 133 -5.52 3.63 -9.84
C PHE A 133 -4.51 4.20 -8.84
N SER A 134 -4.79 4.07 -7.56
CA SER A 134 -3.90 4.51 -6.48
C SER A 134 -3.63 3.41 -5.47
N LEU A 135 -2.36 3.12 -5.21
CA LEU A 135 -1.90 2.22 -4.15
C LEU A 135 -1.00 3.01 -3.20
N THR A 136 -1.46 3.20 -1.97
CA THR A 136 -0.76 4.04 -1.00
C THR A 136 -0.54 3.30 0.31
N LYS A 137 0.64 3.47 0.93
CA LYS A 137 0.96 2.91 2.26
C LYS A 137 0.57 1.44 2.38
N SER A 138 0.86 0.66 1.33
CA SER A 138 0.44 -0.72 1.20
C SER A 138 1.61 -1.61 0.79
N SER A 139 1.47 -2.92 1.01
CA SER A 139 2.43 -3.89 0.53
C SER A 139 1.76 -4.91 -0.38
N VAL A 140 2.35 -5.19 -1.54
CA VAL A 140 1.85 -6.16 -2.52
C VAL A 140 3.01 -7.00 -3.06
N ASN A 141 2.73 -8.24 -3.47
CA ASN A 141 3.76 -9.06 -4.09
C ASN A 141 4.15 -8.50 -5.47
N GLN A 142 3.22 -8.48 -6.41
CA GLN A 142 3.39 -7.85 -7.71
C GLN A 142 2.23 -6.92 -8.02
N LEU A 143 2.53 -5.87 -8.79
CA LEU A 143 1.53 -5.03 -9.43
C LEU A 143 1.57 -5.29 -10.93
N ILE A 144 0.49 -5.83 -11.49
CA ILE A 144 0.43 -6.30 -12.87
C ILE A 144 -0.67 -5.54 -13.61
N PHE A 145 -0.31 -4.88 -14.71
CA PHE A 145 -1.27 -4.21 -15.59
C PHE A 145 -1.40 -5.03 -16.87
N GLN A 146 -2.60 -5.54 -17.14
CA GLN A 146 -2.94 -6.26 -18.37
C GLN A 146 -3.70 -5.38 -19.36
N ALA A 147 -4.13 -4.20 -18.95
CA ALA A 147 -4.80 -3.21 -19.78
C ALA A 147 -4.13 -1.84 -19.60
N ALA A 148 -4.27 -0.96 -20.57
CA ALA A 148 -3.82 0.42 -20.50
C ALA A 148 -4.62 1.16 -19.43
N ALA A 149 -3.94 1.45 -18.30
CA ALA A 149 -4.48 2.24 -17.21
C ALA A 149 -3.74 3.57 -17.16
N THR A 150 -4.46 4.66 -16.94
CA THR A 150 -3.92 6.02 -16.96
C THR A 150 -3.92 6.65 -15.58
N ARG A 151 -3.06 7.63 -15.36
CA ARG A 151 -2.94 8.38 -14.10
C ARG A 151 -2.80 7.47 -12.86
N CYS A 152 -2.03 6.38 -13.01
CA CYS A 152 -1.81 5.43 -11.92
C CYS A 152 -0.71 5.93 -10.98
N VAL A 153 -0.92 5.81 -9.69
CA VAL A 153 0.03 6.27 -8.66
C VAL A 153 0.28 5.19 -7.63
N VAL A 154 1.54 4.97 -7.30
CA VAL A 154 1.98 4.16 -6.16
C VAL A 154 2.79 5.05 -5.24
N THR A 155 2.37 5.21 -3.99
CA THR A 155 3.03 6.11 -3.05
C THR A 155 3.28 5.43 -1.72
N GLN A 156 4.48 5.63 -1.13
CA GLN A 156 4.82 5.14 0.22
C GLN A 156 4.51 3.65 0.42
N SER A 157 4.70 2.86 -0.64
CA SER A 157 4.30 1.46 -0.68
C SER A 157 5.48 0.51 -0.88
N TYR A 158 5.32 -0.74 -0.48
CA TYR A 158 6.31 -1.78 -0.69
C TYR A 158 5.84 -2.78 -1.74
N ILE A 159 6.46 -2.75 -2.93
CA ILE A 159 6.30 -3.76 -3.97
C ILE A 159 7.37 -4.83 -3.78
N ARG A 160 6.97 -6.04 -3.38
CA ARG A 160 7.89 -7.09 -2.91
C ARG A 160 8.59 -7.88 -4.01
N TYR A 161 8.11 -7.78 -5.27
CA TYR A 161 8.67 -8.60 -6.35
C TYR A 161 8.79 -7.86 -7.68
N ALA A 162 7.69 -7.36 -8.28
CA ALA A 162 7.74 -6.79 -9.62
C ALA A 162 6.62 -5.78 -9.90
N ILE A 163 6.87 -4.91 -10.89
CA ILE A 163 5.86 -4.08 -11.57
C ILE A 163 5.87 -4.52 -13.03
N ASN A 164 4.76 -5.08 -13.51
CA ASN A 164 4.64 -5.62 -14.84
C ASN A 164 3.53 -4.92 -15.63
N GLY A 165 3.82 -4.51 -16.87
CA GLY A 165 2.84 -3.96 -17.77
C GLY A 165 2.37 -2.55 -17.45
N GLY A 166 3.13 -1.76 -16.70
CA GLY A 166 2.79 -0.36 -16.42
C GLY A 166 2.62 0.44 -17.71
N HIS A 167 1.60 1.32 -17.79
CA HIS A 167 1.35 2.16 -18.95
C HIS A 167 1.59 3.63 -18.64
N ASP A 168 0.78 4.24 -17.79
CA ASP A 168 0.96 5.59 -17.28
C ASP A 168 0.99 5.50 -15.76
N LEU A 169 2.18 5.17 -15.23
CA LEU A 169 2.39 4.85 -13.82
C LEU A 169 3.46 5.75 -13.21
N TYR A 170 3.09 6.42 -12.14
CA TYR A 170 4.00 7.17 -11.29
C TYR A 170 4.20 6.46 -9.94
N VAL A 171 5.43 6.09 -9.64
CA VAL A 171 5.83 5.45 -8.37
C VAL A 171 6.70 6.43 -7.60
N GLN A 172 6.28 6.79 -6.41
CA GLN A 172 7.02 7.76 -5.60
C GLN A 172 7.17 7.31 -4.15
N ASN A 173 8.27 7.72 -3.53
CA ASN A 173 8.57 7.47 -2.12
C ASN A 173 8.27 6.02 -1.69
N SER A 174 8.60 5.07 -2.56
CA SER A 174 8.24 3.68 -2.41
C SER A 174 9.47 2.78 -2.43
N TYR A 175 9.35 1.64 -1.77
CA TYR A 175 10.34 0.59 -1.87
C TYR A 175 9.90 -0.44 -2.90
N VAL A 176 10.72 -0.66 -3.93
CA VAL A 176 10.45 -1.61 -5.02
C VAL A 176 11.55 -2.65 -5.06
N ARG A 177 11.21 -3.88 -4.71
CA ARG A 177 12.09 -5.02 -4.96
C ARG A 177 11.89 -5.45 -6.41
N GLY A 178 12.63 -4.79 -7.31
CA GLY A 178 12.35 -4.83 -8.74
C GLY A 178 12.98 -6.00 -9.45
N ARG A 179 12.54 -7.26 -9.22
CA ARG A 179 12.95 -8.38 -10.08
C ARG A 179 12.58 -8.15 -11.53
N SER A 180 11.51 -7.41 -11.78
CA SER A 180 11.12 -6.94 -13.11
C SER A 180 10.38 -5.63 -12.97
N ILE A 181 10.76 -4.63 -13.76
CA ILE A 181 9.98 -3.41 -13.98
C ILE A 181 9.87 -3.28 -15.50
N ASN A 182 8.67 -3.46 -16.03
CA ASN A 182 8.43 -3.35 -17.47
C ASN A 182 7.14 -2.62 -17.79
N VAL A 183 7.08 -2.06 -18.99
CA VAL A 183 5.93 -1.32 -19.52
C VAL A 183 5.01 -2.24 -20.32
N LEU A 184 3.77 -1.80 -20.53
CA LEU A 184 2.77 -2.55 -21.26
C LEU A 184 3.08 -2.61 -22.78
N ASN A 185 3.54 -1.49 -23.33
CA ASN A 185 3.88 -1.34 -24.76
C ASN A 185 4.87 -0.19 -24.95
N ASP A 186 5.26 0.07 -26.20
CA ASP A 186 6.27 1.10 -26.54
C ASP A 186 5.84 2.54 -26.26
N GLU A 187 4.54 2.81 -26.10
CA GLU A 187 4.00 4.13 -25.78
C GLU A 187 3.85 4.35 -24.28
N SER A 188 4.10 3.32 -23.49
CA SER A 188 3.90 3.33 -22.05
C SER A 188 5.10 3.90 -21.30
N HIS A 189 4.83 4.53 -20.17
CA HIS A 189 5.84 5.16 -19.32
C HIS A 189 5.67 4.75 -17.85
N ILE A 190 6.78 4.43 -17.20
CA ILE A 190 6.86 4.30 -15.74
C ILE A 190 7.85 5.34 -15.24
N LEU A 191 7.41 6.19 -14.33
CA LEU A 191 8.24 7.19 -13.66
C LEU A 191 8.42 6.76 -12.20
N LEU A 192 9.66 6.59 -11.77
CA LEU A 192 10.01 6.31 -10.38
C LEU A 192 10.72 7.54 -9.81
N ASN A 193 10.20 8.08 -8.72
CA ASN A 193 10.78 9.26 -8.07
C ASN A 193 10.94 9.02 -6.57
N HIS A 194 12.08 9.38 -6.00
CA HIS A 194 12.38 9.15 -4.59
C HIS A 194 12.14 7.70 -4.12
N CYS A 195 12.45 6.72 -4.95
CA CYS A 195 12.28 5.31 -4.62
C CYS A 195 13.60 4.65 -4.18
N ILE A 196 13.48 3.54 -3.44
CA ILE A 196 14.55 2.58 -3.28
C ILE A 196 14.21 1.35 -4.13
N ILE A 197 15.12 0.98 -5.04
CA ILE A 197 14.92 -0.13 -5.98
C ILE A 197 16.03 -1.15 -5.77
N THR A 198 15.65 -2.39 -5.44
CA THR A 198 16.62 -3.47 -5.15
C THR A 198 16.33 -4.71 -5.98
N ASP A 199 17.26 -5.67 -5.99
CA ASP A 199 17.12 -6.99 -6.63
C ASP A 199 16.85 -6.96 -8.15
N GLY A 200 17.22 -5.89 -8.86
CA GLY A 200 17.01 -5.77 -10.30
C GLY A 200 17.73 -6.86 -11.11
N TYR A 201 17.05 -7.96 -11.36
CA TYR A 201 17.54 -9.02 -12.25
C TYR A 201 17.18 -8.78 -13.72
N ASN A 202 16.09 -8.08 -13.99
CA ASN A 202 15.59 -7.86 -15.33
C ASN A 202 15.04 -6.44 -15.51
N PHE A 203 15.91 -5.43 -15.43
CA PHE A 203 15.65 -4.17 -16.12
C PHE A 203 15.79 -4.34 -17.64
N ASP A 204 15.80 -5.57 -18.11
CA ASP A 204 16.19 -6.05 -19.44
C ASP A 204 14.98 -6.38 -20.34
N GLY A 205 13.77 -6.09 -19.89
CA GLY A 205 12.57 -6.31 -20.69
C GLY A 205 12.63 -5.60 -22.03
N TYR A 206 12.34 -6.29 -23.12
CA TYR A 206 12.08 -5.67 -24.41
C TYR A 206 11.09 -4.52 -24.23
N GLY A 207 11.51 -3.28 -24.49
CA GLY A 207 10.65 -2.10 -24.36
C GLY A 207 10.55 -1.49 -22.96
N ALA A 208 11.36 -1.88 -21.97
CA ALA A 208 11.33 -1.26 -20.65
C ALA A 208 11.72 0.23 -20.75
N ARG A 209 10.70 1.09 -20.81
CA ARG A 209 10.84 2.55 -20.80
C ARG A 209 10.46 3.05 -19.42
N PHE A 210 11.40 3.12 -18.51
CA PHE A 210 11.18 3.74 -17.22
C PHE A 210 12.25 4.78 -16.91
N ASN A 211 11.85 5.79 -16.18
CA ASN A 211 12.72 6.85 -15.73
C ASN A 211 12.81 6.84 -14.22
N CYS A 212 14.03 6.78 -13.69
CA CYS A 212 14.31 6.94 -12.28
C CYS A 212 14.90 8.32 -12.03
N THR A 213 14.29 9.07 -11.13
CA THR A 213 14.81 10.36 -10.66
C THR A 213 14.86 10.36 -9.15
N ASN A 214 15.93 10.87 -8.56
CA ASN A 214 16.09 11.00 -7.11
C ASN A 214 16.01 9.65 -6.35
N CYS A 215 16.37 8.54 -7.00
CA CYS A 215 16.23 7.19 -6.47
C CYS A 215 17.54 6.64 -5.90
N ILE A 216 17.42 5.58 -5.09
CA ILE A 216 18.53 4.72 -4.68
C ILE A 216 18.35 3.38 -5.38
N ILE A 217 19.37 2.93 -6.12
CA ILE A 217 19.29 1.73 -6.96
C ILE A 217 20.39 0.76 -6.55
N ASP A 218 19.98 -0.39 -6.02
CA ASP A 218 20.84 -1.51 -5.67
C ASP A 218 20.41 -2.75 -6.48
N ALA A 219 20.77 -2.73 -7.75
CA ALA A 219 20.40 -3.77 -8.71
C ALA A 219 21.65 -4.48 -9.22
N SER A 220 21.71 -5.80 -9.10
CA SER A 220 22.87 -6.60 -9.46
C SER A 220 23.22 -6.58 -10.96
N TYR A 221 22.26 -6.25 -11.81
CA TYR A 221 22.42 -6.14 -13.26
C TYR A 221 21.60 -4.98 -13.79
N LEU A 222 22.21 -3.82 -13.95
CA LEU A 222 21.67 -2.74 -14.76
C LEU A 222 22.07 -2.98 -16.22
N ASN A 223 21.33 -3.85 -16.90
CA ASN A 223 21.56 -4.10 -18.32
C ASN A 223 20.92 -2.95 -19.10
N TYR A 224 21.75 -2.00 -19.47
CA TYR A 224 21.35 -0.77 -20.12
C TYR A 224 21.09 -1.00 -21.61
N ARG A 225 19.83 -1.09 -22.00
CA ARG A 225 19.45 -1.16 -23.42
C ARG A 225 18.99 0.18 -24.01
N GLY A 226 19.32 1.31 -23.37
CA GLY A 226 19.13 2.64 -23.94
C GLY A 226 17.73 3.26 -23.81
N LEU A 227 16.79 2.60 -23.13
CA LEU A 227 15.43 3.09 -22.94
C LEU A 227 15.12 3.51 -21.50
N GLN A 228 16.05 3.27 -20.57
CA GLN A 228 15.95 3.71 -19.18
C GLN A 228 16.79 4.98 -18.99
N THR A 229 16.31 5.87 -18.13
CA THR A 229 17.08 7.04 -17.69
C THR A 229 17.22 7.04 -16.17
N PHE A 230 18.38 7.45 -15.69
CA PHE A 230 18.69 7.58 -14.28
C PHE A 230 19.23 8.99 -14.04
N ASN A 231 18.50 9.80 -13.30
CA ASN A 231 18.89 11.16 -13.01
C ASN A 231 18.89 11.43 -11.51
N TYR A 232 19.97 12.00 -10.99
CA TYR A 232 20.11 12.26 -9.55
C TYR A 232 19.90 11.02 -8.69
N CYS A 233 20.43 9.87 -9.12
CA CYS A 233 20.29 8.60 -8.41
C CYS A 233 21.60 8.18 -7.72
N ILE A 234 21.49 7.56 -6.55
CA ILE A 234 22.58 6.75 -5.99
C ILE A 234 22.50 5.38 -6.65
N ILE A 235 23.60 4.95 -7.28
CA ILE A 235 23.70 3.64 -7.92
C ILE A 235 24.80 2.85 -7.23
N VAL A 236 24.37 1.79 -6.53
CA VAL A 236 25.23 0.99 -5.65
C VAL A 236 26.18 0.05 -6.42
N PRO A 237 25.72 -0.75 -7.41
CA PRO A 237 26.58 -1.69 -8.10
C PRO A 237 27.51 -1.03 -9.12
N ASN A 238 28.43 -1.83 -9.69
CA ASN A 238 29.27 -1.41 -10.79
C ASN A 238 28.41 -1.03 -12.01
N PHE A 239 28.23 0.25 -12.18
CA PHE A 239 27.44 0.84 -13.25
C PHE A 239 28.32 1.65 -14.17
N THR A 240 28.24 1.35 -15.45
CA THR A 240 28.82 2.21 -16.48
C THR A 240 27.73 3.11 -17.01
N GLN A 241 27.81 4.40 -16.72
CA GLN A 241 26.81 5.37 -17.15
C GLN A 241 26.73 5.40 -18.68
N GLY A 242 25.54 5.17 -19.21
CA GLY A 242 25.24 5.24 -20.63
C GLY A 242 23.99 6.08 -20.89
N GLY A 243 23.76 6.44 -22.17
CA GLY A 243 22.57 7.19 -22.59
C GLY A 243 22.46 8.59 -22.01
N SER A 244 21.22 9.01 -21.74
CA SER A 244 20.90 10.35 -21.21
C SER A 244 20.90 10.44 -19.67
N SER A 245 21.52 9.50 -18.97
CA SER A 245 21.61 9.51 -17.50
C SER A 245 22.56 10.60 -17.01
N LEU A 246 22.09 11.45 -16.10
CA LEU A 246 22.81 12.64 -15.64
C LEU A 246 22.83 12.74 -14.10
N ASN A 247 23.92 13.34 -13.59
CA ASN A 247 24.05 13.74 -12.17
C ASN A 247 23.89 12.57 -11.17
N ASN A 248 24.36 11.37 -11.50
CA ASN A 248 24.27 10.22 -10.62
C ASN A 248 25.55 10.03 -9.79
N TRP A 249 25.37 9.53 -8.56
CA TRP A 249 26.45 9.02 -7.72
C TRP A 249 26.58 7.53 -7.98
N VAL A 250 27.56 7.16 -8.79
CA VAL A 250 27.73 5.77 -9.25
C VAL A 250 28.76 5.02 -8.42
N ASN A 251 28.60 3.70 -8.33
CA ASN A 251 29.50 2.80 -7.62
C ASN A 251 29.65 3.15 -6.12
N VAL A 252 28.59 3.65 -5.52
CA VAL A 252 28.55 3.92 -4.07
C VAL A 252 28.42 2.59 -3.34
N GLY A 253 29.37 2.26 -2.47
CA GLY A 253 29.27 1.02 -1.67
C GLY A 253 28.00 1.02 -0.80
N ALA A 254 27.25 -0.09 -0.77
CA ALA A 254 25.99 -0.19 -0.05
C ALA A 254 26.08 0.28 1.42
N ALA A 255 27.15 -0.07 2.12
CA ALA A 255 27.42 0.35 3.51
C ALA A 255 27.65 1.86 3.69
N ASN A 256 27.80 2.61 2.60
CA ASN A 256 27.99 4.05 2.62
C ASN A 256 26.71 4.85 2.29
N VAL A 257 25.62 4.17 1.97
CA VAL A 257 24.35 4.84 1.62
C VAL A 257 23.58 5.23 2.85
N PHE A 258 23.38 4.32 3.78
CA PHE A 258 22.54 4.52 4.96
C PHE A 258 23.36 4.66 6.25
N GLU A 259 22.81 5.38 7.25
CA GLU A 259 23.45 5.57 8.57
C GLU A 259 23.75 4.27 9.28
N ASP A 260 22.86 3.28 9.17
CA ASP A 260 23.00 1.97 9.80
C ASP A 260 24.08 1.08 9.13
N GLY A 261 24.71 1.56 8.05
CA GLY A 261 25.77 0.87 7.32
C GLY A 261 25.31 -0.45 6.67
N SER A 262 24.00 -0.71 6.61
CA SER A 262 23.46 -1.92 6.03
C SER A 262 23.27 -1.78 4.51
N ASN A 263 22.98 -2.92 3.86
CA ASN A 263 22.63 -2.94 2.44
C ASN A 263 21.26 -2.29 2.17
N CYS A 264 20.81 -2.22 0.93
CA CYS A 264 19.54 -1.61 0.57
C CYS A 264 18.30 -2.52 0.83
N ASN A 265 18.45 -3.68 1.46
CA ASN A 265 17.33 -4.62 1.65
C ASN A 265 16.28 -4.09 2.61
N TYR A 266 15.01 -4.36 2.30
CA TYR A 266 13.88 -4.00 3.13
C TYR A 266 13.80 -4.87 4.40
N THR A 267 13.63 -4.21 5.54
CA THR A 267 13.12 -4.82 6.77
C THR A 267 12.13 -3.84 7.42
N SER A 268 11.15 -4.35 8.15
CA SER A 268 10.10 -3.54 8.79
C SER A 268 10.63 -2.49 9.77
N SER A 269 11.77 -2.77 10.40
CA SER A 269 12.40 -1.89 11.39
C SER A 269 13.31 -0.82 10.78
N ARG A 270 13.60 -0.88 9.47
CA ARG A 270 14.52 0.06 8.85
C ARG A 270 13.89 1.42 8.60
N THR A 271 14.66 2.43 8.90
CA THR A 271 14.29 3.83 8.66
C THR A 271 14.75 4.34 7.29
N PHE A 272 15.76 3.73 6.66
CA PHE A 272 16.37 4.16 5.39
C PHE A 272 16.93 5.59 5.39
N ILE A 273 17.39 6.07 6.56
CA ILE A 273 18.01 7.38 6.70
C ILE A 273 19.36 7.39 6.00
N LEU A 274 19.60 8.37 5.13
CA LEU A 274 20.87 8.53 4.44
C LEU A 274 21.97 8.93 5.40
N LYS A 275 23.17 8.38 5.19
CA LYS A 275 24.37 8.75 5.95
C LYS A 275 24.81 10.18 5.70
N ASP A 276 24.62 10.67 4.49
CA ASP A 276 24.99 12.02 4.07
C ASP A 276 23.90 12.64 3.16
N PRO A 277 22.79 13.09 3.74
CA PRO A 277 21.67 13.64 2.97
C PRO A 277 22.01 14.98 2.29
N ASP A 278 23.03 15.70 2.77
CA ASP A 278 23.45 16.95 2.16
C ASP A 278 24.27 16.76 0.88
N THR A 279 25.03 15.70 0.79
CA THR A 279 25.75 15.31 -0.43
C THR A 279 24.80 14.73 -1.47
N TYR A 280 23.83 13.92 -1.05
CA TYR A 280 22.92 13.21 -1.96
C TYR A 280 21.61 13.96 -2.14
N LYS A 281 21.66 15.15 -2.78
CA LYS A 281 20.46 15.96 -3.08
C LYS A 281 19.92 15.68 -4.47
N GLY A 282 18.64 15.42 -4.52
CA GLY A 282 17.90 15.23 -5.76
C GLY A 282 17.75 16.51 -6.60
N SER A 283 17.10 16.36 -7.73
CA SER A 283 16.83 17.46 -8.67
C SER A 283 15.92 18.56 -8.09
N ASP A 284 15.17 18.24 -7.05
CA ASP A 284 14.26 19.13 -6.31
C ASP A 284 14.92 19.77 -5.07
N GLY A 285 16.20 19.47 -4.81
CA GLY A 285 16.95 19.99 -3.67
C GLY A 285 16.71 19.25 -2.36
N THR A 286 15.81 18.25 -2.32
CA THR A 286 15.62 17.36 -1.18
C THR A 286 16.60 16.17 -1.25
N GLN A 287 16.70 15.35 -0.20
CA GLN A 287 17.53 14.14 -0.26
C GLN A 287 16.96 13.12 -1.26
N VAL A 288 17.82 12.33 -1.88
CA VAL A 288 17.37 11.21 -2.72
C VAL A 288 16.83 10.04 -1.88
N GLY A 289 16.10 9.11 -2.53
CA GLY A 289 15.48 7.98 -1.86
C GLY A 289 14.19 8.35 -1.14
N VAL A 290 13.64 7.42 -0.38
CA VAL A 290 12.26 7.44 0.11
C VAL A 290 11.90 8.59 1.06
N HIS A 291 12.87 9.30 1.61
CA HIS A 291 12.64 10.42 2.52
C HIS A 291 12.73 11.81 1.87
N GLY A 292 12.99 11.88 0.57
CA GLY A 292 12.96 13.16 -0.16
C GLY A 292 11.59 13.47 -0.75
N GLY A 293 11.48 14.58 -1.45
CA GLY A 293 10.26 15.02 -2.12
C GLY A 293 9.11 15.40 -1.19
N ASP A 294 7.92 15.51 -1.77
CA ASP A 294 6.72 16.00 -1.08
C ASP A 294 6.02 14.94 -0.21
N PHE A 295 6.32 13.65 -0.41
CA PHE A 295 5.67 12.54 0.27
C PHE A 295 6.69 11.61 0.94
N PRO A 296 7.46 12.07 1.94
CA PRO A 296 8.46 11.24 2.61
C PRO A 296 7.87 9.93 3.10
N TRP A 297 8.67 8.87 3.04
CA TRP A 297 8.26 7.51 3.45
C TRP A 297 7.59 7.50 4.80
N ASN A 298 6.33 7.06 4.82
CA ASN A 298 5.54 6.90 6.01
C ASN A 298 4.58 5.72 5.82
N LYS A 299 4.64 4.74 6.71
CA LYS A 299 3.80 3.53 6.69
C LYS A 299 2.47 3.69 7.42
N ILE A 300 2.30 4.79 8.15
CA ILE A 300 1.10 5.04 8.95
C ILE A 300 -0.05 5.39 8.01
N PRO A 301 -1.13 4.57 7.96
CA PRO A 301 -2.26 4.85 7.10
C PRO A 301 -3.03 6.09 7.54
N SER A 302 -3.79 6.68 6.63
CA SER A 302 -4.60 7.88 6.91
C SER A 302 -5.87 7.60 7.73
N THR A 303 -6.22 6.33 7.91
CA THR A 303 -7.39 5.94 8.70
C THR A 303 -7.27 6.39 10.16
N PRO A 304 -8.31 7.02 10.72
CA PRO A 304 -8.31 7.40 12.13
C PRO A 304 -8.21 6.19 13.06
N VAL A 305 -7.68 6.41 14.26
CA VAL A 305 -7.65 5.41 15.33
C VAL A 305 -8.64 5.81 16.43
N VAL A 306 -9.36 4.84 16.97
CA VAL A 306 -10.23 5.06 18.15
C VAL A 306 -9.37 4.88 19.40
N LYS A 307 -9.15 5.98 20.13
CA LYS A 307 -8.33 5.99 21.36
C LYS A 307 -9.10 5.62 22.60
N ASN A 308 -10.31 6.12 22.73
CA ASN A 308 -11.15 5.89 23.89
C ASN A 308 -12.53 5.42 23.44
N LEU A 309 -12.92 4.25 23.91
CA LEU A 309 -14.26 3.70 23.68
C LEU A 309 -14.87 3.39 25.05
N ASN A 310 -15.92 4.11 25.42
CA ASN A 310 -16.68 3.83 26.62
C ASN A 310 -18.11 3.41 26.24
N ALA A 311 -18.53 2.27 26.73
CA ALA A 311 -19.88 1.78 26.57
C ALA A 311 -20.57 1.74 27.94
N THR A 312 -21.72 2.38 28.06
CA THR A 312 -22.53 2.38 29.27
C THR A 312 -23.93 1.87 28.96
N VAL A 313 -24.45 0.98 29.79
CA VAL A 313 -25.83 0.49 29.69
C VAL A 313 -26.65 1.12 30.78
N SER A 314 -27.74 1.81 30.40
CA SER A 314 -28.71 2.39 31.32
C SER A 314 -30.12 1.95 30.92
N GLY A 315 -30.68 1.01 31.67
CA GLY A 315 -31.94 0.38 31.31
C GLY A 315 -31.85 -0.39 30.00
N THR A 316 -32.64 -0.01 29.01
CA THR A 316 -32.63 -0.58 27.64
C THR A 316 -31.71 0.18 26.67
N ASN A 317 -31.05 1.26 27.12
CA ASN A 317 -30.24 2.11 26.29
C ASN A 317 -28.76 1.76 26.43
N LEU A 318 -28.06 1.62 25.29
CA LEU A 318 -26.60 1.52 25.21
C LEU A 318 -26.08 2.90 24.79
N GLY A 319 -25.40 3.58 25.72
CA GLY A 319 -24.63 4.79 25.40
C GLY A 319 -23.20 4.40 25.01
N VAL A 320 -22.73 4.84 23.84
CA VAL A 320 -21.35 4.66 23.40
C VAL A 320 -20.74 6.03 23.16
N THR A 321 -19.61 6.28 23.81
CA THR A 321 -18.79 7.46 23.57
C THR A 321 -17.42 7.01 23.12
N TYR A 322 -16.87 7.68 22.11
CA TYR A 322 -15.52 7.38 21.59
C TYR A 322 -14.79 8.67 21.25
N GLN A 323 -13.47 8.60 21.30
CA GLN A 323 -12.58 9.62 20.78
C GLN A 323 -11.82 9.00 19.60
N ALA A 324 -11.94 9.62 18.43
CA ALA A 324 -11.16 9.26 17.26
C ALA A 324 -10.09 10.33 17.01
N GLU A 325 -8.88 9.91 16.73
CA GLU A 325 -7.76 10.78 16.40
C GLU A 325 -7.23 10.44 15.00
N VAL A 326 -6.88 11.48 14.25
CA VAL A 326 -6.11 11.30 13.01
C VAL A 326 -4.68 10.94 13.43
N ARG A 327 -4.14 9.88 12.87
CA ARG A 327 -2.73 9.50 13.11
C ARG A 327 -1.82 10.59 12.58
N ASN A 328 -0.79 10.93 13.36
CA ASN A 328 0.23 11.86 12.90
C ASN A 328 0.94 11.28 11.67
N GLN A 329 0.90 11.99 10.57
CA GLN A 329 1.48 11.59 9.28
C GLN A 329 2.87 12.22 9.12
#